data_f8b2dc56b83cc5a30b8d6f4b0b0d6894
#
_entry.id   f8b2dc56b83cc5a30b8d6f4b0b0d6894
#
_cell.length_a   1.000
_cell.length_b   1.000
_cell.length_c   1.000
_cell.angle_alpha   90.00
_cell.angle_beta   90.00
_cell.angle_gamma   90.00
#
_symmetry.space_group_name_H-M   'P 1'
#
loop_
_entity.id
_entity.type
_entity.pdbx_description
1 polymer ?
#
loop_
_entity_poly.entity_id
_entity_poly.type
_entity_poly.pdbx_seq_one_letter_code
_entity_poly.pdbx_strand_id
1 'polypeptide(L)'
;MFKDRFSQLLAFLDISNTDFAAYAQVDRSYISHLKNGHRTPQQDSDSVKRLASSVYEIALENKDLDGMCALIGCDKAREKSTIINAVIDFLYADTSDSSLDNRAISNVRYNDFGYKLDKIMELLDLSNIKLAKMVNIDPSLVSRFRRGNRFPKSNKKLMMEISNSLYSCILKARMEKETAVLTNIPEEAFSSESFYRWLYGREKYNEAVDKLINTISSFNSNTEFPILPISKCIPQEELECKQSTYFGNNGLREASKRFLAQALKNKCQELLLYSDQSMEWMLNPQFIREWASLMIYCLKSGIKIHIIHNIKRDIEEMMEAVTKWTPLYMSGLINPYYSKGAYQANGFTHTMFIAPGVAAIEGWGVVKMEESINYHYYEEEQQIDKAVECFNKMLEDCNPLMKISLNGFNEDYNKILYIIQEAGNTDKGLPEAVKAFKEKHSKDAKLGDYKVFNLEKIPFANTRLIVGSDFICIMKLDVPAVTFSIYHPRMCDVMRKYAESFLYEIGAKP
;
A
#
# COMPACT_ATOMS: atom_id res chain seq x y z
N MET A 1 -2.71 -21.60 12.44
CA MET A 1 -1.48 -21.84 13.24
C MET A 1 -0.63 -22.96 12.63
N PHE A 2 -0.66 -24.22 13.08
CA PHE A 2 0.15 -25.30 12.49
C PHE A 2 -0.01 -25.43 10.96
N LYS A 3 -1.24 -25.48 10.44
CA LYS A 3 -1.53 -25.60 9.00
C LYS A 3 -0.90 -24.50 8.16
N ASP A 4 -0.88 -23.26 8.67
CA ASP A 4 -0.40 -22.09 7.95
C ASP A 4 1.13 -22.13 7.87
N ARG A 5 1.79 -22.45 8.99
CA ARG A 5 3.23 -22.65 9.07
C ARG A 5 3.71 -23.85 8.25
N PHE A 6 2.96 -24.94 8.29
CA PHE A 6 3.24 -26.11 7.49
C PHE A 6 3.07 -25.83 5.98
N SER A 7 2.03 -25.09 5.61
CA SER A 7 1.83 -24.65 4.23
C SER A 7 2.93 -23.70 3.75
N GLN A 8 3.43 -22.84 4.62
CA GLN A 8 4.55 -21.93 4.37
C GLN A 8 5.85 -22.69 4.11
N LEU A 9 6.15 -23.73 4.89
CA LEU A 9 7.33 -24.58 4.68
C LEU A 9 7.24 -25.35 3.34
N LEU A 10 6.09 -25.94 3.02
CA LEU A 10 5.92 -26.64 1.74
C LEU A 10 6.04 -25.70 0.54
N ALA A 11 5.54 -24.47 0.65
CA ALA A 11 5.67 -23.45 -0.39
C ALA A 11 7.13 -22.96 -0.54
N PHE A 12 7.86 -22.83 0.55
CA PHE A 12 9.28 -22.48 0.54
C PHE A 12 10.12 -23.57 -0.16
N LEU A 13 9.83 -24.84 0.13
CA LEU A 13 10.54 -25.99 -0.44
C LEU A 13 10.17 -26.25 -1.91
N ASP A 14 9.16 -25.57 -2.45
CA ASP A 14 8.59 -25.75 -3.80
C ASP A 14 8.29 -27.23 -4.10
N ILE A 15 7.73 -27.94 -3.14
CA ILE A 15 7.47 -29.37 -3.22
C ILE A 15 5.99 -29.71 -3.26
N SER A 16 5.60 -30.70 -4.08
CA SER A 16 4.22 -31.17 -4.12
C SER A 16 3.85 -31.98 -2.87
N ASN A 17 2.55 -32.02 -2.51
CA ASN A 17 2.08 -32.83 -1.40
C ASN A 17 2.41 -34.33 -1.57
N THR A 18 2.51 -34.78 -2.80
CA THR A 18 2.83 -36.20 -3.13
C THR A 18 4.30 -36.50 -2.87
N ASP A 19 5.18 -35.62 -3.34
CA ASP A 19 6.62 -35.79 -3.19
C ASP A 19 7.04 -35.59 -1.72
N PHE A 20 6.49 -34.62 -1.03
CA PHE A 20 6.74 -34.43 0.39
C PHE A 20 6.25 -35.64 1.23
N ALA A 21 5.10 -36.23 0.88
CA ALA A 21 4.59 -37.43 1.55
C ALA A 21 5.55 -38.60 1.39
N ALA A 22 6.16 -38.77 0.21
CA ALA A 22 7.18 -39.79 -0.05
C ALA A 22 8.43 -39.55 0.83
N TYR A 23 8.95 -38.33 0.90
CA TYR A 23 10.06 -37.98 1.79
C TYR A 23 9.75 -38.26 3.28
N ALA A 24 8.58 -37.83 3.73
CA ALA A 24 8.15 -38.01 5.12
C ALA A 24 7.69 -39.42 5.46
N GLN A 25 7.65 -40.32 4.48
CA GLN A 25 7.15 -41.70 4.58
C GLN A 25 5.77 -41.78 5.24
N VAL A 26 4.87 -40.91 4.78
CA VAL A 26 3.48 -40.83 5.21
C VAL A 26 2.54 -40.86 4.03
N ASP A 27 1.25 -41.11 4.28
CA ASP A 27 0.25 -41.09 3.22
C ASP A 27 0.02 -39.65 2.71
N ARG A 28 -0.19 -39.50 1.40
CA ARG A 28 -0.52 -38.21 0.76
C ARG A 28 -1.75 -37.55 1.38
N SER A 29 -2.75 -38.36 1.77
CA SER A 29 -3.96 -37.85 2.42
C SER A 29 -3.65 -37.22 3.77
N TYR A 30 -2.68 -37.79 4.50
CA TYR A 30 -2.21 -37.21 5.77
C TYR A 30 -1.62 -35.80 5.60
N ILE A 31 -0.76 -35.62 4.60
CA ILE A 31 -0.21 -34.29 4.26
C ILE A 31 -1.32 -33.30 3.88
N SER A 32 -2.29 -33.78 3.09
CA SER A 32 -3.46 -32.95 2.72
C SER A 32 -4.30 -32.55 3.94
N HIS A 33 -4.50 -33.46 4.90
CA HIS A 33 -5.22 -33.17 6.15
C HIS A 33 -4.48 -32.18 7.04
N LEU A 34 -3.14 -32.27 7.14
CA LEU A 34 -2.32 -31.31 7.87
C LEU A 34 -2.39 -29.91 7.24
N LYS A 35 -2.22 -29.84 5.91
CA LYS A 35 -2.25 -28.59 5.16
C LYS A 35 -3.62 -27.88 5.22
N ASN A 36 -4.70 -28.66 5.25
CA ASN A 36 -6.08 -28.15 5.33
C ASN A 36 -6.54 -27.89 6.78
N GLY A 37 -5.74 -28.23 7.77
CA GLY A 37 -6.07 -28.04 9.19
C GLY A 37 -7.10 -29.03 9.75
N HIS A 38 -7.43 -30.11 8.99
CA HIS A 38 -8.31 -31.17 9.48
C HIS A 38 -7.66 -32.03 10.56
N ARG A 39 -6.33 -31.93 10.70
CA ARG A 39 -5.56 -32.64 11.72
C ARG A 39 -4.37 -31.79 12.12
N THR A 40 -4.16 -31.64 13.44
CA THR A 40 -2.95 -31.06 14.02
C THR A 40 -2.32 -32.14 14.91
N PRO A 41 -1.13 -32.64 14.56
CA PRO A 41 -0.46 -33.64 15.39
C PRO A 41 0.03 -33.01 16.70
N GLN A 42 0.30 -33.85 17.71
CA GLN A 42 0.95 -33.37 18.95
C GLN A 42 2.43 -33.03 18.66
N GLN A 43 2.93 -31.95 19.25
CA GLN A 43 4.27 -31.41 19.01
C GLN A 43 5.38 -32.45 19.19
N ASP A 44 5.28 -33.30 20.22
CA ASP A 44 6.29 -34.30 20.56
C ASP A 44 6.14 -35.63 19.80
N SER A 45 5.17 -35.74 18.90
CA SER A 45 4.89 -36.99 18.18
C SER A 45 5.98 -37.34 17.17
N ASP A 46 6.23 -38.63 16.98
CA ASP A 46 7.19 -39.12 15.98
C ASP A 46 6.84 -38.72 14.56
N SER A 47 5.57 -38.47 14.29
CA SER A 47 5.12 -37.96 13.00
C SER A 47 5.61 -36.54 12.74
N VAL A 48 5.60 -35.67 13.76
CA VAL A 48 6.12 -34.29 13.63
C VAL A 48 7.64 -34.28 13.47
N LYS A 49 8.35 -35.12 14.22
CA LYS A 49 9.80 -35.28 14.06
C LYS A 49 10.19 -35.73 12.66
N ARG A 50 9.42 -36.67 12.07
CA ARG A 50 9.62 -37.11 10.67
C ARG A 50 9.36 -35.99 9.67
N LEU A 51 8.25 -35.24 9.83
CA LEU A 51 7.95 -34.08 8.97
C LEU A 51 9.06 -33.03 9.04
N ALA A 52 9.53 -32.69 10.24
CA ALA A 52 10.60 -31.70 10.43
C ALA A 52 11.95 -32.17 9.87
N SER A 53 12.28 -33.46 10.03
CA SER A 53 13.45 -34.06 9.39
C SER A 53 13.37 -33.99 7.87
N SER A 54 12.21 -34.29 7.30
CA SER A 54 12.02 -34.21 5.85
C SER A 54 12.17 -32.78 5.31
N VAL A 55 11.67 -31.77 6.04
CA VAL A 55 11.89 -30.36 5.71
C VAL A 55 13.37 -30.03 5.66
N TYR A 56 14.14 -30.48 6.66
CA TYR A 56 15.59 -30.28 6.71
C TYR A 56 16.31 -30.95 5.52
N GLU A 57 16.02 -32.23 5.23
CA GLU A 57 16.67 -32.99 4.15
C GLU A 57 16.39 -32.35 2.79
N ILE A 58 15.14 -31.97 2.52
CA ILE A 58 14.77 -31.34 1.25
C ILE A 58 15.45 -29.98 1.10
N ALA A 59 15.51 -29.16 2.17
CA ALA A 59 16.21 -27.88 2.13
C ALA A 59 17.72 -28.05 1.88
N LEU A 60 18.32 -29.12 2.40
CA LEU A 60 19.72 -29.48 2.18
C LEU A 60 19.95 -29.91 0.73
N GLU A 61 19.09 -30.75 0.17
CA GLU A 61 19.15 -31.20 -1.23
C GLU A 61 18.96 -30.06 -2.22
N ASN A 62 18.03 -29.14 -1.91
CA ASN A 62 17.79 -27.95 -2.71
C ASN A 62 18.91 -26.89 -2.58
N LYS A 63 19.93 -27.14 -1.73
CA LYS A 63 21.01 -26.20 -1.42
C LYS A 63 20.52 -24.86 -0.89
N ASP A 64 19.36 -24.83 -0.25
CA ASP A 64 18.73 -23.63 0.31
C ASP A 64 18.43 -23.76 1.82
N LEU A 65 19.38 -24.40 2.54
CA LEU A 65 19.31 -24.53 3.99
C LEU A 65 19.38 -23.15 4.67
N ASP A 66 20.12 -22.20 4.07
CA ASP A 66 20.24 -20.83 4.56
C ASP A 66 18.91 -20.09 4.51
N GLY A 67 18.18 -20.20 3.40
CA GLY A 67 16.84 -19.64 3.24
C GLY A 67 15.83 -20.25 4.21
N MET A 68 15.90 -21.58 4.42
CA MET A 68 15.06 -22.25 5.41
C MET A 68 15.37 -21.78 6.84
N CYS A 69 16.64 -21.69 7.23
CA CYS A 69 17.04 -21.21 8.54
C CYS A 69 16.61 -19.76 8.78
N ALA A 70 16.70 -18.91 7.75
CA ALA A 70 16.18 -17.54 7.81
C ALA A 70 14.64 -17.51 7.97
N LEU A 71 13.92 -18.41 7.31
CA LEU A 71 12.46 -18.53 7.42
C LEU A 71 12.00 -18.92 8.82
N ILE A 72 12.70 -19.87 9.47
CA ILE A 72 12.35 -20.38 10.80
C ILE A 72 13.06 -19.64 11.95
N GLY A 73 13.88 -18.63 11.64
CA GLY A 73 14.58 -17.83 12.64
C GLY A 73 15.71 -18.56 13.39
N CYS A 74 16.41 -19.49 12.72
CA CYS A 74 17.52 -20.22 13.33
C CYS A 74 18.86 -19.95 12.64
N ASP A 75 19.97 -20.19 13.37
CA ASP A 75 21.32 -20.09 12.83
C ASP A 75 21.73 -21.40 12.12
N LYS A 76 22.23 -21.30 10.89
CA LYS A 76 22.69 -22.42 10.08
C LYS A 76 23.93 -23.16 10.64
N ALA A 77 24.71 -22.49 11.46
CA ALA A 77 25.91 -23.07 12.10
C ALA A 77 25.58 -24.09 13.19
N ARG A 78 24.30 -24.34 13.48
CA ARG A 78 23.88 -25.28 14.52
C ARG A 78 23.85 -26.71 14.01
N GLU A 79 23.93 -27.64 14.96
CA GLU A 79 23.79 -29.08 14.67
C GLU A 79 22.40 -29.39 14.06
N LYS A 80 22.35 -30.43 13.21
CA LYS A 80 21.13 -30.93 12.55
C LYS A 80 19.95 -31.08 13.50
N SER A 81 20.18 -31.64 14.68
CA SER A 81 19.15 -31.84 15.74
C SER A 81 18.53 -30.52 16.19
N THR A 82 19.35 -29.48 16.33
CA THR A 82 18.91 -28.14 16.75
C THR A 82 18.06 -27.47 15.66
N ILE A 83 18.44 -27.62 14.39
CA ILE A 83 17.67 -27.07 13.27
C ILE A 83 16.32 -27.79 13.14
N ILE A 84 16.28 -29.13 13.29
CA ILE A 84 15.03 -29.89 13.28
C ILE A 84 14.10 -29.44 14.42
N ASN A 85 14.63 -29.22 15.64
CA ASN A 85 13.82 -28.71 16.73
C ASN A 85 13.30 -27.30 16.45
N ALA A 86 14.11 -26.41 15.82
CA ALA A 86 13.66 -25.08 15.40
C ALA A 86 12.54 -25.16 14.35
N VAL A 87 12.54 -26.15 13.44
CA VAL A 87 11.42 -26.40 12.52
C VAL A 87 10.15 -26.80 13.29
N ILE A 88 10.29 -27.64 14.32
CA ILE A 88 9.16 -28.02 15.17
C ILE A 88 8.61 -26.82 15.93
N ASP A 89 9.48 -26.03 16.56
CA ASP A 89 9.09 -24.82 17.28
C ASP A 89 8.40 -23.82 16.35
N PHE A 90 8.93 -23.63 15.16
CA PHE A 90 8.29 -22.79 14.13
C PHE A 90 6.87 -23.28 13.78
N LEU A 91 6.64 -24.58 13.65
CA LEU A 91 5.32 -25.14 13.32
C LEU A 91 4.27 -24.87 14.42
N TYR A 92 4.69 -24.72 15.68
CA TYR A 92 3.80 -24.54 16.83
C TYR A 92 3.89 -23.16 17.50
N ALA A 93 4.76 -22.26 17.03
CA ALA A 93 4.92 -20.92 17.58
C ALA A 93 3.61 -20.12 17.55
N ASP A 94 3.25 -19.50 18.66
CA ASP A 94 2.14 -18.57 18.73
C ASP A 94 2.49 -17.25 18.03
N THR A 95 1.56 -16.71 17.26
CA THR A 95 1.74 -15.45 16.51
C THR A 95 1.60 -14.24 17.43
N SER A 96 2.51 -14.05 18.36
CA SER A 96 2.58 -12.83 19.19
C SER A 96 3.75 -11.90 18.83
N ASP A 97 4.55 -12.24 17.80
CA ASP A 97 5.63 -11.37 17.30
C ASP A 97 5.44 -11.03 15.82
N SER A 98 5.02 -9.79 15.61
CA SER A 98 4.71 -9.19 14.31
C SER A 98 5.95 -8.57 13.64
N SER A 99 6.87 -9.37 13.12
CA SER A 99 8.01 -8.80 12.36
C SER A 99 8.45 -9.54 11.08
N LEU A 100 7.69 -10.53 10.58
CA LEU A 100 8.12 -11.34 9.40
C LEU A 100 7.11 -11.43 8.26
N ASP A 101 6.15 -10.49 8.12
CA ASP A 101 5.01 -10.61 7.20
C ASP A 101 5.11 -9.81 5.90
N ASN A 102 6.22 -9.77 5.18
CA ASN A 102 6.28 -8.99 3.93
C ASN A 102 6.53 -9.78 2.63
N ARG A 103 6.57 -11.11 2.63
CA ARG A 103 6.71 -11.89 1.38
C ARG A 103 5.60 -12.89 1.06
N ALA A 104 4.69 -13.16 1.99
CA ALA A 104 3.56 -14.10 1.78
C ALA A 104 2.32 -13.45 1.15
N ILE A 105 2.32 -12.15 0.91
CA ILE A 105 1.11 -11.34 0.62
C ILE A 105 0.60 -11.48 -0.82
N SER A 106 1.40 -11.93 -1.78
CA SER A 106 0.94 -12.05 -3.17
C SER A 106 -0.03 -13.21 -3.46
N ASN A 107 -0.04 -14.26 -2.62
CA ASN A 107 -0.94 -15.42 -2.77
C ASN A 107 -2.19 -15.37 -1.89
N VAL A 108 -2.29 -14.43 -0.95
CA VAL A 108 -3.41 -14.31 0.00
C VAL A 108 -4.67 -13.74 -0.66
N ARG A 109 -4.57 -13.06 -1.79
CA ARG A 109 -5.66 -12.29 -2.44
C ARG A 109 -6.77 -13.14 -3.07
N TYR A 110 -6.48 -14.34 -3.54
CA TYR A 110 -7.53 -15.28 -3.97
C TYR A 110 -8.19 -15.98 -2.79
N ASN A 111 -7.62 -15.85 -1.61
CA ASN A 111 -8.03 -16.57 -0.40
C ASN A 111 -9.11 -15.84 0.43
N ASP A 112 -9.25 -14.53 0.33
CA ASP A 112 -10.17 -13.78 1.20
C ASP A 112 -11.64 -14.11 0.87
N PHE A 113 -12.05 -14.05 -0.38
CA PHE A 113 -13.40 -14.46 -0.80
C PHE A 113 -13.65 -15.94 -0.51
N GLY A 114 -12.70 -16.80 -0.84
CA GLY A 114 -12.82 -18.24 -0.59
C GLY A 114 -12.95 -18.55 0.89
N TYR A 115 -12.15 -17.92 1.72
CA TYR A 115 -12.21 -18.04 3.17
C TYR A 115 -13.55 -17.53 3.74
N LYS A 116 -14.00 -16.35 3.31
CA LYS A 116 -15.29 -15.77 3.74
C LYS A 116 -16.47 -16.62 3.29
N LEU A 117 -16.44 -17.10 2.04
CA LEU A 117 -17.44 -18.01 1.51
C LEU A 117 -17.47 -19.33 2.30
N ASP A 118 -16.30 -19.86 2.64
CA ASP A 118 -16.19 -21.07 3.45
C ASP A 118 -16.79 -20.89 4.84
N LYS A 119 -16.41 -19.80 5.52
CA LYS A 119 -16.90 -19.48 6.86
C LYS A 119 -18.41 -19.24 6.93
N ILE A 120 -18.99 -18.53 5.98
CA ILE A 120 -20.43 -18.30 5.97
C ILE A 120 -21.20 -19.57 5.61
N MET A 121 -20.66 -20.40 4.73
CA MET A 121 -21.26 -21.70 4.41
C MET A 121 -21.16 -22.70 5.58
N GLU A 122 -20.07 -22.66 6.35
CA GLU A 122 -19.95 -23.42 7.61
C GLU A 122 -21.00 -22.95 8.63
N LEU A 123 -21.12 -21.63 8.84
CA LEU A 123 -22.11 -21.05 9.77
C LEU A 123 -23.54 -21.48 9.41
N LEU A 124 -23.88 -21.51 8.12
CA LEU A 124 -25.19 -21.87 7.61
C LEU A 124 -25.43 -23.37 7.42
N ASP A 125 -24.46 -24.23 7.72
CA ASP A 125 -24.44 -25.66 7.38
C ASP A 125 -24.85 -25.92 5.91
N LEU A 126 -24.28 -25.11 5.00
CA LEU A 126 -24.63 -25.11 3.59
C LEU A 126 -23.61 -25.89 2.76
N SER A 127 -24.06 -26.95 2.11
CA SER A 127 -23.19 -27.75 1.24
C SER A 127 -22.96 -27.09 -0.13
N ASN A 128 -21.83 -27.45 -0.79
CA ASN A 128 -21.53 -26.98 -2.15
C ASN A 128 -22.66 -27.26 -3.15
N ILE A 129 -23.34 -28.42 -3.01
CA ILE A 129 -24.44 -28.81 -3.88
C ILE A 129 -25.65 -27.90 -3.66
N LYS A 130 -25.97 -27.55 -2.40
CA LYS A 130 -27.11 -26.68 -2.09
C LYS A 130 -26.86 -25.28 -2.65
N LEU A 131 -25.70 -24.66 -2.40
CA LEU A 131 -25.39 -23.34 -2.95
C LEU A 131 -25.36 -23.37 -4.49
N ALA A 132 -24.76 -24.36 -5.09
CA ALA A 132 -24.71 -24.53 -6.55
C ALA A 132 -26.10 -24.56 -7.19
N LYS A 133 -27.05 -25.29 -6.58
CA LYS A 133 -28.45 -25.31 -7.02
C LYS A 133 -29.13 -23.94 -6.91
N MET A 134 -28.87 -23.19 -5.84
CA MET A 134 -29.47 -21.88 -5.60
C MET A 134 -29.05 -20.85 -6.65
N VAL A 135 -27.79 -20.93 -7.13
CA VAL A 135 -27.23 -19.96 -8.08
C VAL A 135 -26.98 -20.56 -9.47
N ASN A 136 -27.55 -21.73 -9.73
CA ASN A 136 -27.51 -22.45 -11.01
C ASN A 136 -26.10 -22.60 -11.62
N ILE A 137 -25.15 -23.09 -10.82
CA ILE A 137 -23.79 -23.38 -11.25
C ILE A 137 -23.36 -24.81 -10.88
N ASP A 138 -22.22 -25.26 -11.39
CA ASP A 138 -21.66 -26.55 -11.05
C ASP A 138 -21.11 -26.59 -9.60
N PRO A 139 -21.41 -27.63 -8.79
CA PRO A 139 -20.86 -27.76 -7.43
C PRO A 139 -19.33 -27.75 -7.36
N SER A 140 -18.64 -28.21 -8.41
CA SER A 140 -17.18 -28.15 -8.47
C SER A 140 -16.66 -26.71 -8.55
N LEU A 141 -17.45 -25.81 -9.14
CA LEU A 141 -17.13 -24.38 -9.19
C LEU A 141 -17.25 -23.74 -7.80
N VAL A 142 -18.28 -24.07 -7.01
CA VAL A 142 -18.40 -23.63 -5.61
C VAL A 142 -17.21 -24.14 -4.79
N SER A 143 -16.81 -25.40 -4.98
CA SER A 143 -15.62 -25.95 -4.31
C SER A 143 -14.34 -25.20 -4.67
N ARG A 144 -14.17 -24.78 -5.95
CA ARG A 144 -13.03 -23.95 -6.37
C ARG A 144 -13.06 -22.55 -5.78
N PHE A 145 -14.24 -21.96 -5.63
CA PHE A 145 -14.43 -20.67 -4.95
C PHE A 145 -14.02 -20.75 -3.48
N ARG A 146 -14.52 -21.75 -2.74
CA ARG A 146 -14.19 -21.97 -1.32
C ARG A 146 -12.70 -22.20 -1.07
N ARG A 147 -12.02 -22.89 -1.99
CA ARG A 147 -10.57 -23.14 -1.92
C ARG A 147 -9.71 -21.95 -2.37
N GLY A 148 -10.32 -20.85 -2.79
CA GLY A 148 -9.60 -19.70 -3.34
C GLY A 148 -8.97 -19.93 -4.72
N ASN A 149 -9.23 -21.08 -5.37
CA ASN A 149 -8.65 -21.41 -6.66
C ASN A 149 -9.33 -20.69 -7.84
N ARG A 150 -10.46 -20.04 -7.59
CA ARG A 150 -11.20 -19.26 -8.58
C ARG A 150 -12.04 -18.18 -7.90
N PHE A 151 -12.19 -17.05 -8.59
CA PHE A 151 -13.03 -15.93 -8.19
C PHE A 151 -13.99 -15.56 -9.33
N PRO A 152 -15.27 -15.23 -9.09
CA PRO A 152 -16.23 -14.92 -10.14
C PRO A 152 -16.07 -13.50 -10.73
N LYS A 153 -14.82 -13.02 -10.90
CA LYS A 153 -14.40 -11.65 -11.20
C LYS A 153 -15.10 -10.99 -12.40
N SER A 154 -15.44 -11.75 -13.42
CA SER A 154 -16.06 -11.25 -14.66
C SER A 154 -17.58 -11.44 -14.72
N ASN A 155 -18.18 -12.08 -13.72
CA ASN A 155 -19.61 -12.38 -13.72
C ASN A 155 -20.30 -11.74 -12.49
N LYS A 156 -20.57 -10.42 -12.59
CA LYS A 156 -21.26 -9.65 -11.54
C LYS A 156 -22.62 -10.22 -11.20
N LYS A 157 -23.36 -10.72 -12.18
CA LYS A 157 -24.65 -11.35 -11.95
C LYS A 157 -24.52 -12.54 -11.00
N LEU A 158 -23.54 -13.41 -11.25
CA LEU A 158 -23.25 -14.55 -10.38
C LEU A 158 -22.80 -14.11 -8.98
N MET A 159 -22.00 -13.04 -8.87
CA MET A 159 -21.62 -12.48 -7.55
C MET A 159 -22.83 -12.04 -6.75
N MET A 160 -23.75 -11.31 -7.39
CA MET A 160 -25.00 -10.87 -6.73
C MET A 160 -25.88 -12.06 -6.37
N GLU A 161 -26.04 -13.05 -7.25
CA GLU A 161 -26.84 -14.25 -7.00
C GLU A 161 -26.28 -15.05 -5.80
N ILE A 162 -24.97 -15.25 -5.70
CA ILE A 162 -24.32 -15.90 -4.56
C ILE A 162 -24.59 -15.12 -3.28
N SER A 163 -24.34 -13.81 -3.26
CA SER A 163 -24.53 -12.96 -2.08
C SER A 163 -26.00 -12.96 -1.61
N ASN A 164 -26.94 -12.71 -2.54
CA ASN A 164 -28.37 -12.66 -2.21
C ASN A 164 -28.89 -14.03 -1.72
N SER A 165 -28.40 -15.11 -2.30
CA SER A 165 -28.77 -16.45 -1.86
C SER A 165 -28.28 -16.75 -0.43
N LEU A 166 -27.04 -16.43 -0.13
CA LEU A 166 -26.48 -16.57 1.21
C LEU A 166 -27.18 -15.65 2.23
N TYR A 167 -27.40 -14.39 1.88
CA TYR A 167 -28.12 -13.44 2.72
C TYR A 167 -29.56 -13.92 3.03
N SER A 168 -30.27 -14.45 2.03
CA SER A 168 -31.58 -15.04 2.23
C SER A 168 -31.55 -16.27 3.15
N CYS A 169 -30.47 -17.05 3.10
CA CYS A 169 -30.29 -18.19 4.02
C CYS A 169 -30.06 -17.69 5.46
N ILE A 170 -29.27 -16.62 5.66
CA ILE A 170 -29.02 -16.03 6.98
C ILE A 170 -30.34 -15.60 7.61
N LEU A 171 -31.18 -14.84 6.88
CA LEU A 171 -32.47 -14.36 7.37
C LEU A 171 -33.43 -15.52 7.69
N LYS A 172 -33.50 -16.54 6.81
CA LYS A 172 -34.35 -17.71 7.04
C LYS A 172 -33.90 -18.53 8.25
N ALA A 173 -32.60 -18.62 8.49
CA ALA A 173 -32.05 -19.32 9.63
C ALA A 173 -32.08 -18.51 10.92
N ARG A 174 -32.42 -17.19 10.87
CA ARG A 174 -32.37 -16.24 11.98
C ARG A 174 -30.97 -16.15 12.60
N MET A 175 -29.94 -16.11 11.76
CA MET A 175 -28.53 -16.11 12.15
C MET A 175 -27.85 -14.74 11.92
N GLU A 176 -28.64 -13.65 11.98
CA GLU A 176 -28.14 -12.29 11.79
C GLU A 176 -27.10 -11.91 12.84
N LYS A 177 -27.31 -12.31 14.11
CA LYS A 177 -26.41 -12.02 15.23
C LYS A 177 -25.07 -12.73 15.08
N GLU A 178 -25.10 -14.03 14.81
CA GLU A 178 -23.89 -14.85 14.60
C GLU A 178 -23.12 -14.36 13.35
N THR A 179 -23.87 -13.97 12.31
CA THR A 179 -23.26 -13.40 11.11
C THR A 179 -22.66 -12.03 11.39
N ALA A 180 -23.31 -11.17 12.20
CA ALA A 180 -22.76 -9.88 12.60
C ALA A 180 -21.42 -10.03 13.33
N VAL A 181 -21.31 -11.01 14.22
CA VAL A 181 -20.03 -11.35 14.90
C VAL A 181 -18.98 -11.83 13.90
N LEU A 182 -19.36 -12.75 12.98
CA LEU A 182 -18.44 -13.29 11.98
C LEU A 182 -17.92 -12.23 11.01
N THR A 183 -18.81 -11.29 10.60
CA THR A 183 -18.52 -10.27 9.59
C THR A 183 -17.94 -8.98 10.18
N ASN A 184 -18.04 -8.82 11.51
CA ASN A 184 -17.76 -7.57 12.23
C ASN A 184 -18.61 -6.38 11.71
N ILE A 185 -19.81 -6.66 11.22
CA ILE A 185 -20.80 -5.67 10.82
C ILE A 185 -21.80 -5.51 11.98
N PRO A 186 -22.01 -4.31 12.54
CA PRO A 186 -23.04 -4.10 13.57
C PRO A 186 -24.40 -4.61 13.11
N GLU A 187 -25.20 -5.20 14.02
CA GLU A 187 -26.50 -5.81 13.71
C GLU A 187 -27.45 -4.79 13.03
N GLU A 188 -27.41 -3.53 13.49
CA GLU A 188 -28.24 -2.44 12.94
C GLU A 188 -27.80 -2.04 11.50
N ALA A 189 -26.56 -2.32 11.12
CA ALA A 189 -26.01 -2.03 9.81
C ALA A 189 -26.00 -3.26 8.88
N PHE A 190 -26.49 -4.42 9.37
CA PHE A 190 -26.48 -5.66 8.61
C PHE A 190 -27.58 -5.64 7.53
N SER A 191 -27.16 -5.59 6.28
CA SER A 191 -28.02 -5.53 5.09
C SER A 191 -27.45 -6.39 3.97
N SER A 192 -28.25 -6.66 2.94
CA SER A 192 -27.76 -7.35 1.73
C SER A 192 -26.54 -6.69 1.12
N GLU A 193 -26.49 -5.35 1.14
CA GLU A 193 -25.36 -4.57 0.62
C GLU A 193 -24.11 -4.68 1.49
N SER A 194 -24.25 -4.53 2.82
CA SER A 194 -23.13 -4.65 3.73
C SER A 194 -22.56 -6.07 3.73
N PHE A 195 -23.42 -7.09 3.60
CA PHE A 195 -23.01 -8.48 3.44
C PHE A 195 -22.30 -8.73 2.11
N TYR A 196 -22.81 -8.19 1.00
CA TYR A 196 -22.14 -8.26 -0.31
C TYR A 196 -20.75 -7.63 -0.25
N ARG A 197 -20.62 -6.44 0.35
CA ARG A 197 -19.35 -5.75 0.55
C ARG A 197 -18.38 -6.58 1.41
N TRP A 198 -18.88 -7.21 2.45
CA TRP A 198 -18.06 -8.10 3.26
C TRP A 198 -17.59 -9.32 2.49
N LEU A 199 -18.50 -10.01 1.77
CA LEU A 199 -18.20 -11.27 1.09
C LEU A 199 -17.16 -11.12 -0.03
N TYR A 200 -17.31 -10.09 -0.85
CA TYR A 200 -16.43 -9.86 -2.00
C TYR A 200 -15.26 -8.94 -1.69
N GLY A 201 -15.22 -8.41 -0.50
CA GLY A 201 -14.26 -7.43 -0.04
C GLY A 201 -14.50 -6.07 -0.71
N ARG A 202 -14.28 -5.00 0.03
CA ARG A 202 -13.75 -3.82 -0.63
C ARG A 202 -12.42 -4.27 -1.22
N GLU A 203 -12.15 -3.99 -2.47
CA GLU A 203 -10.81 -4.24 -3.01
C GLU A 203 -9.80 -3.71 -1.99
N LYS A 204 -8.75 -4.46 -1.70
CA LYS A 204 -7.72 -4.11 -0.70
C LYS A 204 -7.29 -2.64 -0.76
N TYR A 205 -7.37 -2.05 -1.95
CA TYR A 205 -7.05 -0.66 -2.21
C TYR A 205 -8.12 0.35 -1.77
N ASN A 206 -9.38 -0.05 -1.57
CA ASN A 206 -10.44 0.90 -1.20
C ASN A 206 -10.18 1.52 0.17
N GLU A 207 -9.62 0.77 1.10
CA GLU A 207 -9.23 1.29 2.41
C GLU A 207 -8.10 2.33 2.31
N ALA A 208 -7.12 2.09 1.44
CA ALA A 208 -6.05 3.04 1.19
C ALA A 208 -6.56 4.30 0.46
N VAL A 209 -7.50 4.13 -0.48
CA VAL A 209 -8.15 5.27 -1.18
C VAL A 209 -9.03 6.05 -0.22
N ASP A 210 -9.84 5.39 0.62
CA ASP A 210 -10.65 6.02 1.67
C ASP A 210 -9.75 6.86 2.60
N LYS A 211 -8.62 6.32 3.06
CA LYS A 211 -7.66 7.05 3.90
C LYS A 211 -7.10 8.28 3.19
N LEU A 212 -6.71 8.16 1.92
CA LEU A 212 -6.20 9.28 1.13
C LEU A 212 -7.26 10.38 0.99
N ILE A 213 -8.48 10.04 0.54
CA ILE A 213 -9.55 11.00 0.36
C ILE A 213 -9.94 11.66 1.68
N ASN A 214 -10.03 10.87 2.78
CA ASN A 214 -10.32 11.42 4.10
C ASN A 214 -9.19 12.34 4.61
N THR A 215 -7.93 12.02 4.33
CA THR A 215 -6.80 12.90 4.68
C THR A 215 -6.88 14.23 3.94
N ILE A 216 -7.24 14.21 2.64
CA ILE A 216 -7.42 15.41 1.84
C ILE A 216 -8.65 16.20 2.30
N SER A 217 -9.79 15.53 2.51
CA SER A 217 -11.05 16.17 2.91
C SER A 217 -10.99 16.79 4.30
N SER A 218 -10.30 16.15 5.25
CA SER A 218 -10.14 16.64 6.61
C SER A 218 -9.02 17.68 6.78
N PHE A 219 -8.23 17.93 5.74
CA PHE A 219 -7.14 18.90 5.81
C PHE A 219 -7.69 20.29 6.14
N ASN A 220 -7.09 20.91 7.17
CA ASN A 220 -7.41 22.26 7.61
C ASN A 220 -6.11 23.07 7.68
N SER A 221 -6.13 24.32 7.23
CA SER A 221 -4.99 25.23 7.31
C SER A 221 -4.48 25.47 8.75
N ASN A 222 -5.33 25.20 9.74
CA ASN A 222 -5.02 25.31 11.16
C ASN A 222 -4.44 24.02 11.76
N THR A 223 -4.21 22.98 10.94
CA THR A 223 -3.58 21.75 11.41
C THR A 223 -2.11 22.07 11.75
N GLU A 224 -1.85 22.36 13.02
CA GLU A 224 -0.50 22.55 13.53
C GLU A 224 0.20 21.18 13.59
N PHE A 225 1.20 21.01 12.75
CA PHE A 225 2.12 19.89 12.93
C PHE A 225 2.97 20.14 14.16
N PRO A 226 3.20 19.15 15.02
CA PRO A 226 4.14 19.26 16.12
C PRO A 226 5.56 19.41 15.54
N ILE A 227 6.00 20.67 15.36
CA ILE A 227 7.30 21.01 14.79
C ILE A 227 8.31 21.13 15.93
N LEU A 228 9.41 20.40 15.84
CA LEU A 228 10.54 20.56 16.75
C LEU A 228 11.33 21.83 16.37
N PRO A 229 11.83 22.60 17.34
CA PRO A 229 12.79 23.68 17.05
C PRO A 229 14.00 23.15 16.29
N ILE A 230 14.54 23.93 15.37
CA ILE A 230 15.70 23.53 14.54
C ILE A 230 16.87 23.05 15.41
N SER A 231 17.12 23.71 16.54
CA SER A 231 18.15 23.33 17.50
C SER A 231 17.95 21.95 18.15
N LYS A 232 16.71 21.42 18.13
CA LYS A 232 16.41 20.04 18.57
C LYS A 232 16.47 19.04 17.42
N CYS A 233 16.39 19.50 16.17
CA CYS A 233 16.53 18.64 15.00
C CYS A 233 18.00 18.39 14.67
N ILE A 234 18.86 19.41 14.83
CA ILE A 234 20.29 19.32 14.57
C ILE A 234 21.06 20.21 15.54
N PRO A 235 22.05 19.69 16.28
CA PRO A 235 22.97 20.49 17.09
C PRO A 235 23.82 21.45 16.23
N GLN A 236 24.20 22.58 16.80
CA GLN A 236 25.01 23.56 16.09
C GLN A 236 26.36 22.99 15.61
N GLU A 237 26.95 22.10 16.40
CA GLU A 237 28.21 21.43 16.09
C GLU A 237 28.11 20.54 14.85
N GLU A 238 26.99 19.84 14.67
CA GLU A 238 26.71 19.04 13.48
C GLU A 238 26.45 19.91 12.25
N LEU A 239 25.82 21.06 12.43
CA LEU A 239 25.57 22.03 11.36
C LEU A 239 26.87 22.65 10.82
N GLU A 240 27.85 22.89 11.68
CA GLU A 240 29.14 23.48 11.34
C GLU A 240 30.24 22.43 11.05
N CYS A 241 29.89 21.14 11.10
CA CYS A 241 30.80 20.04 10.86
C CYS A 241 31.36 20.11 9.43
N LYS A 242 32.66 19.77 9.27
CA LYS A 242 33.33 19.65 7.96
C LYS A 242 33.34 18.21 7.43
N GLN A 243 32.55 17.33 8.01
CA GLN A 243 32.48 15.95 7.58
C GLN A 243 31.95 15.88 6.13
N SER A 244 32.71 15.20 5.26
CA SER A 244 32.39 15.04 3.85
C SER A 244 31.93 13.63 3.48
N THR A 245 32.00 12.68 4.40
CA THR A 245 31.59 11.28 4.14
C THR A 245 30.80 10.73 5.33
N TYR A 246 29.68 10.11 5.03
CA TYR A 246 28.76 9.50 5.98
C TYR A 246 28.51 8.04 5.58
N PHE A 247 28.22 7.17 6.54
CA PHE A 247 28.16 5.73 6.31
C PHE A 247 26.81 5.13 6.69
N GLY A 248 26.27 4.32 5.83
CA GLY A 248 25.05 3.55 6.06
C GLY A 248 23.81 4.40 6.32
N ASN A 249 22.75 3.77 6.82
CA ASN A 249 21.50 4.43 7.09
C ASN A 249 21.59 5.53 8.15
N ASN A 250 22.43 5.35 9.18
CA ASN A 250 22.64 6.38 10.21
C ASN A 250 23.36 7.60 9.62
N GLY A 251 24.40 7.37 8.82
CA GLY A 251 25.11 8.45 8.16
C GLY A 251 24.22 9.24 7.20
N LEU A 252 23.32 8.57 6.45
CA LEU A 252 22.35 9.28 5.60
C LEU A 252 21.40 10.14 6.41
N ARG A 253 20.95 9.67 7.59
CA ARG A 253 20.09 10.47 8.51
C ARG A 253 20.80 11.75 8.96
N GLU A 254 22.05 11.65 9.41
CA GLU A 254 22.85 12.78 9.86
C GLU A 254 23.10 13.76 8.70
N ALA A 255 23.58 13.25 7.56
CA ALA A 255 23.81 14.05 6.36
C ALA A 255 22.54 14.78 5.90
N SER A 256 21.38 14.11 5.90
CA SER A 256 20.10 14.68 5.47
C SER A 256 19.61 15.81 6.39
N LYS A 257 19.81 15.69 7.71
CA LYS A 257 19.49 16.77 8.66
C LYS A 257 20.36 17.98 8.42
N ARG A 258 21.67 17.77 8.30
CA ARG A 258 22.64 18.83 7.98
C ARG A 258 22.29 19.53 6.67
N PHE A 259 22.01 18.77 5.63
CA PHE A 259 21.61 19.26 4.31
C PHE A 259 20.40 20.19 4.37
N LEU A 260 19.30 19.77 4.99
CA LEU A 260 18.09 20.57 5.12
C LEU A 260 18.33 21.85 5.95
N ALA A 261 19.09 21.73 7.03
CA ALA A 261 19.42 22.88 7.88
C ALA A 261 20.34 23.90 7.14
N GLN A 262 21.31 23.43 6.34
CA GLN A 262 22.14 24.28 5.50
C GLN A 262 21.31 24.97 4.41
N ALA A 263 20.39 24.26 3.76
CA ALA A 263 19.49 24.83 2.77
C ALA A 263 18.62 25.95 3.37
N LEU A 264 18.12 25.77 4.59
CA LEU A 264 17.39 26.80 5.34
C LEU A 264 18.27 28.01 5.68
N LYS A 265 19.47 27.76 6.24
CA LYS A 265 20.41 28.82 6.65
C LYS A 265 20.82 29.70 5.46
N ASN A 266 21.03 29.10 4.30
CA ASN A 266 21.46 29.78 3.08
C ASN A 266 20.29 30.25 2.19
N LYS A 267 19.03 30.10 2.65
CA LYS A 267 17.82 30.54 1.92
C LYS A 267 17.76 29.98 0.51
N CYS A 268 18.04 28.68 0.35
CA CYS A 268 17.97 27.98 -0.92
C CYS A 268 16.58 28.19 -1.56
N GLN A 269 16.50 28.25 -2.89
CA GLN A 269 15.24 28.46 -3.60
C GLN A 269 14.48 27.15 -3.79
N GLU A 270 15.22 26.06 -4.00
CA GLU A 270 14.66 24.75 -4.28
C GLU A 270 15.53 23.61 -3.76
N LEU A 271 14.93 22.46 -3.56
CA LEU A 271 15.60 21.18 -3.26
C LEU A 271 15.25 20.15 -4.34
N LEU A 272 16.24 19.40 -4.77
CA LEU A 272 16.15 18.35 -5.78
C LEU A 272 16.47 17.01 -5.09
N LEU A 273 15.47 16.14 -4.94
CA LEU A 273 15.60 14.93 -4.12
C LEU A 273 15.31 13.68 -4.95
N TYR A 274 16.25 12.75 -4.94
CA TYR A 274 16.11 11.43 -5.53
C TYR A 274 16.69 10.38 -4.61
N SER A 275 15.96 9.29 -4.40
CA SER A 275 16.51 8.08 -3.80
C SER A 275 15.67 6.87 -4.21
N ASP A 276 16.32 5.83 -4.68
CA ASP A 276 15.71 4.55 -4.99
C ASP A 276 16.07 3.44 -3.99
N GLN A 277 16.81 3.77 -2.93
CA GLN A 277 17.09 2.82 -1.85
C GLN A 277 15.85 2.49 -1.00
N SER A 278 15.95 1.44 -0.19
CA SER A 278 14.90 1.05 0.73
C SER A 278 14.58 2.19 1.72
N MET A 279 13.34 2.21 2.24
CA MET A 279 12.93 3.24 3.22
C MET A 279 13.38 2.93 4.66
N GLU A 280 14.28 1.96 4.86
CA GLU A 280 14.76 1.57 6.20
C GLU A 280 15.42 2.73 6.95
N TRP A 281 16.15 3.59 6.22
CA TRP A 281 16.72 4.80 6.82
C TRP A 281 15.67 5.76 7.38
N MET A 282 14.42 5.69 6.92
CA MET A 282 13.28 6.48 7.41
C MET A 282 12.53 5.83 8.58
N LEU A 283 12.87 4.58 8.98
CA LEU A 283 12.08 3.88 10.03
C LEU A 283 12.38 4.34 11.46
N ASN A 284 13.40 5.18 11.69
CA ASN A 284 13.70 5.70 13.02
C ASN A 284 12.67 6.77 13.43
N PRO A 285 11.86 6.58 14.50
CA PRO A 285 10.78 7.51 14.85
C PRO A 285 11.26 8.92 15.28
N GLN A 286 12.45 9.01 15.85
CA GLN A 286 13.03 10.30 16.23
C GLN A 286 13.47 11.07 14.97
N PHE A 287 14.19 10.39 14.09
CA PHE A 287 14.63 10.97 12.82
C PHE A 287 13.45 11.43 11.97
N ILE A 288 12.37 10.65 11.84
CA ILE A 288 11.18 11.05 11.10
C ILE A 288 10.64 12.39 11.62
N ARG A 289 10.57 12.60 12.93
CA ARG A 289 10.07 13.85 13.53
C ARG A 289 11.01 15.02 13.27
N GLU A 290 12.33 14.80 13.41
CA GLU A 290 13.36 15.83 13.14
C GLU A 290 13.35 16.22 11.66
N TRP A 291 13.39 15.24 10.78
CA TRP A 291 13.37 15.41 9.34
C TRP A 291 12.08 16.10 8.85
N ALA A 292 10.91 15.66 9.29
CA ALA A 292 9.63 16.26 8.95
C ALA A 292 9.57 17.74 9.42
N SER A 293 10.10 18.03 10.61
CA SER A 293 10.19 19.41 11.12
C SER A 293 11.05 20.29 10.22
N LEU A 294 12.23 19.81 9.81
CA LEU A 294 13.11 20.55 8.91
C LEU A 294 12.46 20.75 7.52
N MET A 295 11.78 19.74 6.99
CA MET A 295 11.03 19.86 5.73
C MET A 295 9.93 20.91 5.83
N ILE A 296 9.17 20.95 6.95
CA ILE A 296 8.14 21.96 7.17
C ILE A 296 8.76 23.37 7.27
N TYR A 297 9.92 23.53 7.90
CA TYR A 297 10.64 24.79 7.89
C TYR A 297 11.05 25.22 6.48
N CYS A 298 11.55 24.29 5.66
CA CYS A 298 11.85 24.56 4.24
C CYS A 298 10.61 25.08 3.50
N LEU A 299 9.47 24.38 3.64
CA LEU A 299 8.21 24.78 3.01
C LEU A 299 7.70 26.13 3.51
N LYS A 300 7.74 26.39 4.84
CA LYS A 300 7.38 27.69 5.43
C LYS A 300 8.29 28.82 4.96
N SER A 301 9.54 28.52 4.60
CA SER A 301 10.49 29.47 4.02
C SER A 301 10.30 29.68 2.51
N GLY A 302 9.32 29.01 1.90
CA GLY A 302 9.01 29.13 0.46
C GLY A 302 9.93 28.28 -0.44
N ILE A 303 10.74 27.39 0.11
CA ILE A 303 11.63 26.50 -0.66
C ILE A 303 10.77 25.50 -1.44
N LYS A 304 10.94 25.45 -2.75
CA LYS A 304 10.31 24.45 -3.61
C LYS A 304 11.05 23.12 -3.52
N ILE A 305 10.33 22.01 -3.57
CA ILE A 305 10.93 20.68 -3.44
C ILE A 305 10.52 19.84 -4.63
N HIS A 306 11.48 19.36 -5.41
CA HIS A 306 11.29 18.43 -6.50
C HIS A 306 11.75 17.05 -6.06
N ILE A 307 10.84 16.05 -6.10
CA ILE A 307 11.13 14.69 -5.65
C ILE A 307 10.85 13.70 -6.78
N ILE A 308 11.85 12.93 -7.19
CA ILE A 308 11.67 11.80 -8.09
C ILE A 308 11.51 10.54 -7.25
N HIS A 309 10.31 9.94 -7.32
CA HIS A 309 9.98 8.73 -6.59
C HIS A 309 10.27 7.47 -7.39
N ASN A 310 10.84 6.47 -6.73
CA ASN A 310 10.90 5.13 -7.27
C ASN A 310 9.55 4.41 -7.10
N ILE A 311 8.91 4.06 -8.22
CA ILE A 311 7.56 3.48 -8.27
C ILE A 311 7.52 1.96 -8.45
N LYS A 312 8.63 1.26 -8.31
CA LYS A 312 8.62 -0.22 -8.33
C LYS A 312 7.99 -0.85 -7.08
N ARG A 313 7.60 -0.02 -6.11
CA ARG A 313 6.92 -0.44 -4.88
C ARG A 313 5.52 -1.00 -5.17
N ASP A 314 5.01 -1.81 -4.25
CA ASP A 314 3.60 -2.20 -4.27
C ASP A 314 2.73 -0.94 -4.23
N ILE A 315 1.62 -0.99 -4.93
CA ILE A 315 0.66 0.12 -5.01
C ILE A 315 0.13 0.54 -3.63
N GLU A 316 0.06 -0.39 -2.67
CA GLU A 316 -0.36 -0.09 -1.30
C GLU A 316 0.68 0.74 -0.55
N GLU A 317 1.95 0.35 -0.62
CA GLU A 317 3.04 1.13 -0.04
C GLU A 317 3.08 2.54 -0.63
N MET A 318 2.84 2.65 -1.94
CA MET A 318 2.81 3.93 -2.62
C MET A 318 1.62 4.78 -2.18
N MET A 319 0.41 4.21 -2.07
CA MET A 319 -0.78 4.91 -1.59
C MET A 319 -0.62 5.33 -0.12
N GLU A 320 -0.06 4.48 0.72
CA GLU A 320 0.23 4.79 2.11
C GLU A 320 1.27 5.90 2.24
N ALA A 321 2.35 5.84 1.45
CA ALA A 321 3.36 6.89 1.42
C ALA A 321 2.75 8.23 1.00
N VAL A 322 1.97 8.27 -0.10
CA VAL A 322 1.28 9.47 -0.56
C VAL A 322 0.35 10.00 0.54
N THR A 323 -0.43 9.15 1.20
CA THR A 323 -1.33 9.53 2.28
C THR A 323 -0.58 10.14 3.46
N LYS A 324 0.52 9.55 3.89
CA LYS A 324 1.37 10.07 4.98
C LYS A 324 1.98 11.42 4.65
N TRP A 325 2.33 11.63 3.38
CA TRP A 325 2.97 12.87 2.91
C TRP A 325 1.97 13.93 2.43
N THR A 326 0.70 13.57 2.24
CA THR A 326 -0.36 14.50 1.80
C THR A 326 -0.32 15.84 2.55
N PRO A 327 -0.19 15.89 3.90
CA PRO A 327 -0.15 17.16 4.60
C PRO A 327 0.99 18.09 4.17
N LEU A 328 2.16 17.54 3.81
CA LEU A 328 3.28 18.33 3.27
C LEU A 328 3.02 18.74 1.82
N TYR A 329 2.44 17.84 1.02
CA TYR A 329 2.05 18.15 -0.36
C TYR A 329 1.02 19.27 -0.44
N MET A 330 0.14 19.40 0.56
CA MET A 330 -0.88 20.47 0.63
C MET A 330 -0.29 21.88 0.74
N SER A 331 1.02 22.03 0.95
CA SER A 331 1.72 23.32 0.83
C SER A 331 1.72 23.85 -0.61
N GLY A 332 1.55 22.97 -1.62
CA GLY A 332 1.68 23.31 -3.03
C GLY A 332 3.13 23.58 -3.50
N LEU A 333 4.11 23.41 -2.62
CA LEU A 333 5.53 23.66 -2.92
C LEU A 333 6.31 22.36 -3.22
N ILE A 334 5.70 21.19 -3.06
CA ILE A 334 6.33 19.91 -3.38
C ILE A 334 5.82 19.41 -4.72
N ASN A 335 6.74 19.15 -5.63
CA ASN A 335 6.51 18.62 -6.96
C ASN A 335 7.02 17.18 -7.03
N PRO A 336 6.18 16.17 -6.82
CA PRO A 336 6.57 14.78 -6.90
C PRO A 336 6.47 14.28 -8.35
N TYR A 337 7.49 13.55 -8.76
CA TYR A 337 7.62 12.94 -10.09
C TYR A 337 7.84 11.43 -9.98
N TYR A 338 7.65 10.71 -11.07
CA TYR A 338 8.05 9.32 -11.21
C TYR A 338 8.71 9.09 -12.57
N SER A 339 9.71 8.22 -12.61
CA SER A 339 10.38 7.86 -13.85
C SER A 339 9.53 6.91 -14.70
N LYS A 340 9.48 7.16 -16.02
CA LYS A 340 8.84 6.27 -17.03
C LYS A 340 9.68 5.03 -17.30
N GLY A 341 10.97 5.13 -17.18
CA GLY A 341 11.94 4.09 -17.48
C GLY A 341 12.57 3.48 -16.23
N ALA A 342 13.24 2.36 -16.41
CA ALA A 342 14.04 1.77 -15.36
C ALA A 342 15.45 2.40 -15.38
N TYR A 343 15.66 3.50 -14.67
CA TYR A 343 17.01 3.94 -14.31
C TYR A 343 17.69 2.99 -13.32
N GLN A 344 16.97 1.96 -12.89
CA GLN A 344 17.52 0.96 -11.98
C GLN A 344 18.38 -0.02 -12.77
N ALA A 345 19.69 0.14 -12.66
CA ALA A 345 20.59 -0.97 -12.85
C ALA A 345 20.18 -2.07 -11.86
N ASN A 346 19.87 -3.26 -12.37
CA ASN A 346 19.51 -4.40 -11.55
C ASN A 346 20.56 -4.62 -10.45
N GLY A 347 20.18 -4.43 -9.19
CA GLY A 347 21.05 -4.66 -8.04
C GLY A 347 21.77 -3.44 -7.46
N PHE A 348 21.66 -2.25 -8.05
CA PHE A 348 22.27 -1.03 -7.51
C PHE A 348 21.21 -0.05 -7.01
N THR A 349 21.61 0.81 -6.07
CA THR A 349 20.79 1.89 -5.52
C THR A 349 21.58 3.19 -5.53
N HIS A 350 20.88 4.30 -5.71
CA HIS A 350 21.46 5.63 -5.75
C HIS A 350 20.60 6.62 -4.95
N THR A 351 21.25 7.47 -4.18
CA THR A 351 20.64 8.60 -3.46
C THR A 351 21.35 9.88 -3.89
N MET A 352 20.56 10.90 -4.22
CA MET A 352 21.02 12.23 -4.61
C MET A 352 20.10 13.28 -4.02
N PHE A 353 20.58 14.10 -3.09
CA PHE A 353 19.89 15.27 -2.53
C PHE A 353 20.70 16.50 -2.80
N ILE A 354 20.10 17.50 -3.46
CA ILE A 354 20.79 18.69 -3.94
C ILE A 354 20.04 19.93 -3.48
N ALA A 355 20.75 20.87 -2.86
CA ALA A 355 20.37 22.25 -2.61
C ALA A 355 21.27 23.13 -3.50
N PRO A 356 20.78 23.56 -4.69
CA PRO A 356 21.59 24.27 -5.66
C PRO A 356 22.33 25.47 -5.07
N GLY A 357 23.64 25.55 -5.32
CA GLY A 357 24.53 26.60 -4.79
C GLY A 357 24.83 26.50 -3.29
N VAL A 358 24.37 25.45 -2.58
CA VAL A 358 24.56 25.29 -1.13
C VAL A 358 25.28 23.99 -0.79
N ALA A 359 24.69 22.84 -1.11
CA ALA A 359 25.27 21.55 -0.78
C ALA A 359 24.60 20.41 -1.57
N ALA A 360 25.28 19.28 -1.68
CA ALA A 360 24.68 18.06 -2.15
C ALA A 360 25.16 16.82 -1.36
N ILE A 361 24.31 15.79 -1.38
CA ILE A 361 24.59 14.45 -0.87
C ILE A 361 24.45 13.47 -2.02
N GLU A 362 25.44 12.63 -2.22
CA GLU A 362 25.38 11.57 -3.22
C GLU A 362 25.94 10.25 -2.68
N GLY A 363 25.26 9.15 -2.95
CA GLY A 363 25.69 7.82 -2.54
C GLY A 363 25.21 6.74 -3.48
N TRP A 364 26.09 5.78 -3.76
CA TRP A 364 25.83 4.60 -4.58
C TRP A 364 26.07 3.33 -3.78
N GLY A 365 25.26 2.33 -3.98
CA GLY A 365 25.43 1.07 -3.30
C GLY A 365 24.73 -0.10 -3.99
N VAL A 366 24.79 -1.25 -3.33
CA VAL A 366 24.10 -2.47 -3.74
C VAL A 366 22.82 -2.60 -2.94
N VAL A 367 21.72 -2.94 -3.59
CA VAL A 367 20.41 -3.19 -2.95
C VAL A 367 20.56 -4.26 -1.87
N LYS A 368 19.99 -4.04 -0.70
CA LYS A 368 20.09 -4.85 0.53
C LYS A 368 21.48 -4.80 1.22
N MET A 369 22.33 -3.88 0.82
CA MET A 369 23.60 -3.61 1.47
C MET A 369 23.73 -2.12 1.85
N GLU A 370 22.61 -1.49 2.21
CA GLU A 370 22.51 -0.05 2.46
C GLU A 370 23.42 0.43 3.59
N GLU A 371 23.71 -0.45 4.58
CA GLU A 371 24.65 -0.14 5.66
C GLU A 371 26.12 -0.02 5.20
N SER A 372 26.43 -0.49 4.01
CA SER A 372 27.78 -0.36 3.41
C SER A 372 27.93 0.86 2.50
N ILE A 373 26.87 1.65 2.30
CA ILE A 373 26.91 2.80 1.38
C ILE A 373 27.67 3.95 2.01
N ASN A 374 28.54 4.56 1.22
CA ASN A 374 29.22 5.81 1.54
C ASN A 374 28.43 6.95 0.87
N TYR A 375 28.01 7.92 1.67
CA TYR A 375 27.36 9.13 1.20
C TYR A 375 28.37 10.27 1.26
N HIS A 376 28.61 10.90 0.11
CA HIS A 376 29.50 12.05 -0.02
C HIS A 376 28.68 13.32 0.13
N TYR A 377 29.07 14.16 1.09
CA TYR A 377 28.51 15.48 1.31
C TYR A 377 29.49 16.51 0.79
N TYR A 378 29.09 17.34 -0.15
CA TYR A 378 29.96 18.34 -0.74
C TYR A 378 29.26 19.70 -0.89
N GLU A 379 30.07 20.75 -0.80
CA GLU A 379 29.66 22.17 -0.85
C GLU A 379 30.40 22.90 -2.01
N GLU A 380 31.16 22.17 -2.83
CA GLU A 380 31.88 22.73 -3.96
C GLU A 380 30.93 22.99 -5.13
N GLU A 381 30.90 24.25 -5.60
CA GLU A 381 29.96 24.74 -6.61
C GLU A 381 29.98 23.91 -7.89
N GLN A 382 31.18 23.58 -8.43
CA GLN A 382 31.29 22.75 -9.65
C GLN A 382 30.70 21.35 -9.51
N GLN A 383 30.81 20.75 -8.33
CA GLN A 383 30.24 19.42 -8.07
C GLN A 383 28.73 19.51 -7.93
N ILE A 384 28.22 20.53 -7.24
CA ILE A 384 26.78 20.78 -7.11
C ILE A 384 26.15 21.00 -8.48
N ASP A 385 26.76 21.84 -9.33
CA ASP A 385 26.24 22.13 -10.68
C ASP A 385 26.13 20.87 -11.54
N LYS A 386 27.14 19.98 -11.49
CA LYS A 386 27.07 18.67 -12.15
C LYS A 386 25.94 17.81 -11.63
N ALA A 387 25.74 17.78 -10.32
CA ALA A 387 24.65 17.03 -9.72
C ALA A 387 23.28 17.61 -10.14
N VAL A 388 23.13 18.94 -10.22
CA VAL A 388 21.93 19.61 -10.74
C VAL A 388 21.68 19.21 -12.20
N GLU A 389 22.73 19.23 -13.04
CA GLU A 389 22.62 18.80 -14.45
C GLU A 389 22.17 17.33 -14.56
N CYS A 390 22.74 16.43 -13.76
CA CYS A 390 22.33 15.03 -13.69
C CYS A 390 20.86 14.88 -13.27
N PHE A 391 20.44 15.58 -12.21
CA PHE A 391 19.06 15.54 -11.75
C PHE A 391 18.08 16.05 -12.82
N ASN A 392 18.39 17.17 -13.45
CA ASN A 392 17.56 17.75 -14.52
C ASN A 392 17.44 16.79 -15.70
N LYS A 393 18.52 16.09 -16.04
CA LYS A 393 18.48 15.06 -17.09
C LYS A 393 17.58 13.88 -16.71
N MET A 394 17.61 13.45 -15.46
CA MET A 394 16.70 12.42 -14.96
C MET A 394 15.23 12.92 -14.99
N LEU A 395 15.02 14.20 -14.68
CA LEU A 395 13.70 14.80 -14.63
C LEU A 395 13.02 14.87 -16.02
N GLU A 396 13.79 15.04 -17.12
CA GLU A 396 13.26 15.02 -18.50
C GLU A 396 12.51 13.71 -18.82
N ASP A 397 12.93 12.59 -18.24
CA ASP A 397 12.31 11.27 -18.44
C ASP A 397 11.21 10.96 -17.39
N CYS A 398 10.87 11.92 -16.54
CA CYS A 398 9.87 11.77 -15.50
C CYS A 398 8.50 12.33 -15.91
N ASN A 399 7.46 11.74 -15.31
CA ASN A 399 6.12 12.32 -15.33
C ASN A 399 5.77 12.85 -13.91
N PRO A 400 4.91 13.86 -13.83
CA PRO A 400 4.32 14.21 -12.53
C PRO A 400 3.62 12.99 -11.92
N LEU A 401 3.88 12.71 -10.64
CA LEU A 401 3.15 11.71 -9.88
C LEU A 401 1.77 12.26 -9.51
N MET A 402 1.77 13.50 -9.03
CA MET A 402 0.58 14.27 -8.69
C MET A 402 0.88 15.78 -8.77
N LYS A 403 -0.20 16.57 -8.85
CA LYS A 403 -0.14 18.04 -8.74
C LYS A 403 -1.18 18.53 -7.75
N ILE A 404 -0.84 19.53 -6.98
CA ILE A 404 -1.74 20.19 -6.04
C ILE A 404 -1.92 21.63 -6.46
N SER A 405 -3.18 22.06 -6.55
CA SER A 405 -3.55 23.43 -6.88
C SER A 405 -4.45 24.01 -5.79
N LEU A 406 -4.05 25.16 -5.26
CA LEU A 406 -4.85 25.95 -4.34
C LEU A 406 -5.76 26.95 -5.07
N ASN A 407 -5.61 27.07 -6.41
CA ASN A 407 -6.29 28.06 -7.23
C ASN A 407 -7.39 27.43 -8.12
N GLY A 408 -7.86 26.23 -7.79
CA GLY A 408 -8.90 25.53 -8.53
C GLY A 408 -8.39 24.43 -9.45
N PHE A 409 -9.27 23.97 -10.34
CA PHE A 409 -9.00 22.86 -11.27
C PHE A 409 -8.23 23.34 -12.49
N ASN A 410 -7.10 22.71 -12.78
CA ASN A 410 -6.18 23.11 -13.85
C ASN A 410 -5.99 22.03 -14.94
N GLU A 411 -6.80 20.96 -14.91
CA GLU A 411 -6.71 19.90 -15.89
C GLU A 411 -7.56 20.22 -17.15
N ASP A 412 -7.28 19.50 -18.24
CA ASP A 412 -8.04 19.61 -19.48
C ASP A 412 -9.45 19.00 -19.31
N TYR A 413 -10.47 19.84 -19.44
CA TYR A 413 -11.87 19.44 -19.33
C TYR A 413 -12.27 18.39 -20.38
N ASN A 414 -11.66 18.40 -21.56
CA ASN A 414 -11.95 17.41 -22.61
C ASN A 414 -11.51 16.00 -22.25
N LYS A 415 -10.66 15.87 -21.24
CA LYS A 415 -10.19 14.59 -20.71
C LYS A 415 -11.06 14.04 -19.58
N ILE A 416 -12.04 14.79 -19.10
CA ILE A 416 -12.95 14.33 -18.05
C ILE A 416 -13.91 13.29 -18.62
N LEU A 417 -14.00 12.14 -17.97
CA LEU A 417 -14.96 11.08 -18.32
C LEU A 417 -16.25 11.22 -17.51
N TYR A 418 -16.11 11.41 -16.19
CA TYR A 418 -17.25 11.62 -15.28
C TYR A 418 -16.81 12.24 -13.96
N ILE A 419 -17.80 12.75 -13.22
CA ILE A 419 -17.64 13.36 -11.90
C ILE A 419 -18.59 12.67 -10.91
N ILE A 420 -18.11 12.40 -9.71
CA ILE A 420 -18.90 11.92 -8.57
C ILE A 420 -18.88 12.98 -7.48
N GLN A 421 -20.05 13.36 -6.96
CA GLN A 421 -20.19 14.30 -5.88
C GLN A 421 -21.43 13.97 -5.01
N GLU A 422 -21.49 14.54 -3.81
CA GLU A 422 -22.63 14.41 -2.93
C GLU A 422 -23.84 15.22 -3.45
N ALA A 423 -25.02 14.61 -3.44
CA ALA A 423 -26.28 15.29 -3.75
C ALA A 423 -26.57 16.34 -2.66
N GLY A 424 -26.82 17.59 -3.07
CA GLY A 424 -27.10 18.66 -2.10
C GLY A 424 -25.91 19.53 -1.71
N ASN A 425 -24.75 19.35 -2.32
CA ASN A 425 -23.68 20.34 -2.28
C ASN A 425 -24.15 21.62 -2.97
N THR A 426 -25.05 22.37 -2.27
CA THR A 426 -25.57 23.64 -2.71
C THR A 426 -24.48 24.71 -2.59
N ASP A 427 -24.52 25.72 -3.46
CA ASP A 427 -23.53 26.80 -3.51
C ASP A 427 -23.46 27.70 -2.27
N LYS A 428 -24.32 27.43 -1.26
CA LYS A 428 -24.34 28.20 -0.01
C LYS A 428 -23.11 27.89 0.84
N GLY A 429 -22.26 28.92 0.99
CA GLY A 429 -21.05 28.82 1.83
C GLY A 429 -19.78 28.35 1.13
N LEU A 430 -19.80 28.10 -0.18
CA LEU A 430 -18.62 27.72 -0.94
C LEU A 430 -17.66 28.91 -1.11
N PRO A 431 -16.34 28.69 -0.98
CA PRO A 431 -15.33 29.71 -1.30
C PRO A 431 -15.50 30.24 -2.72
N GLU A 432 -15.12 31.50 -2.96
CA GLU A 432 -15.23 32.12 -4.29
C GLU A 432 -14.50 31.35 -5.39
N ALA A 433 -13.35 30.76 -5.08
CA ALA A 433 -12.61 29.89 -6.02
C ALA A 433 -13.45 28.69 -6.46
N VAL A 434 -14.27 28.10 -5.57
CA VAL A 434 -15.17 26.98 -5.90
C VAL A 434 -16.39 27.48 -6.67
N LYS A 435 -16.90 28.67 -6.37
CA LYS A 435 -17.98 29.30 -7.14
C LYS A 435 -17.50 29.61 -8.55
N ALA A 436 -16.33 30.22 -8.70
CA ALA A 436 -15.71 30.49 -10.02
C ALA A 436 -15.45 29.20 -10.81
N PHE A 437 -15.03 28.14 -10.13
CA PHE A 437 -14.91 26.82 -10.72
C PHE A 437 -16.25 26.27 -11.22
N LYS A 438 -17.32 26.34 -10.41
CA LYS A 438 -18.67 25.91 -10.81
C LYS A 438 -19.23 26.74 -11.94
N GLU A 439 -19.03 28.05 -11.92
CA GLU A 439 -19.46 28.98 -13.01
C GLU A 439 -18.70 28.68 -14.31
N LYS A 440 -17.40 28.48 -14.25
CA LYS A 440 -16.59 28.05 -15.38
C LYS A 440 -17.06 26.70 -15.90
N HIS A 441 -17.28 25.75 -15.01
CA HIS A 441 -17.77 24.42 -15.34
C HIS A 441 -19.17 24.41 -15.96
N SER A 442 -20.07 25.30 -15.51
CA SER A 442 -21.40 25.43 -16.14
C SER A 442 -21.36 26.05 -17.53
N LYS A 443 -20.35 26.90 -17.80
CA LYS A 443 -20.10 27.48 -19.13
C LYS A 443 -19.37 26.53 -20.06
N ASP A 444 -18.41 25.78 -19.55
CA ASP A 444 -17.59 24.81 -20.26
C ASP A 444 -18.32 23.44 -20.42
N ALA A 445 -19.42 23.20 -19.70
CA ALA A 445 -20.27 22.01 -19.85
C ALA A 445 -20.87 21.81 -21.26
N LYS A 446 -20.70 22.82 -22.13
CA LYS A 446 -20.96 22.69 -23.57
C LYS A 446 -19.78 22.14 -24.39
N LEU A 447 -18.62 21.90 -23.74
CA LEU A 447 -17.36 21.53 -24.38
C LEU A 447 -16.95 20.06 -24.20
N GLY A 448 -17.62 19.28 -23.34
CA GLY A 448 -17.30 17.87 -23.13
C GLY A 448 -18.52 17.03 -22.73
N ASP A 449 -18.62 15.83 -23.30
CA ASP A 449 -19.69 14.85 -23.03
C ASP A 449 -19.48 14.07 -21.71
N TYR A 450 -19.08 14.72 -20.62
CA TYR A 450 -18.91 14.00 -19.35
C TYR A 450 -20.20 14.00 -18.50
N LYS A 451 -20.37 12.92 -17.73
CA LYS A 451 -21.52 12.72 -16.85
C LYS A 451 -21.21 13.19 -15.42
N VAL A 452 -22.17 13.80 -14.76
CA VAL A 452 -22.10 14.14 -13.32
C VAL A 452 -23.06 13.26 -12.53
N PHE A 453 -22.53 12.49 -11.61
CA PHE A 453 -23.28 11.62 -10.71
C PHE A 453 -23.40 12.28 -9.34
N ASN A 454 -24.66 12.62 -8.96
CA ASN A 454 -24.99 13.15 -7.64
C ASN A 454 -25.46 11.99 -6.77
N LEU A 455 -24.70 11.65 -5.74
CA LEU A 455 -25.02 10.54 -4.83
C LEU A 455 -25.57 11.05 -3.51
N GLU A 456 -26.61 10.41 -2.97
CA GLU A 456 -27.21 10.80 -1.69
C GLU A 456 -26.25 10.57 -0.52
N LYS A 457 -25.37 9.57 -0.63
CA LYS A 457 -24.33 9.26 0.37
C LYS A 457 -23.05 8.86 -0.34
N ILE A 458 -21.99 9.60 -0.06
CA ILE A 458 -20.61 9.23 -0.39
C ILE A 458 -19.79 9.21 0.90
N PRO A 459 -18.74 8.37 1.00
CA PRO A 459 -17.95 8.25 2.23
C PRO A 459 -17.04 9.47 2.49
N PHE A 460 -17.11 10.51 1.66
CA PHE A 460 -16.27 11.71 1.72
C PHE A 460 -17.12 12.97 1.54
N ALA A 461 -17.44 13.62 2.65
CA ALA A 461 -18.18 14.89 2.64
C ALA A 461 -17.35 16.02 2.02
N ASN A 462 -18.01 17.02 1.43
CA ASN A 462 -17.39 18.23 0.86
C ASN A 462 -16.26 17.96 -0.15
N THR A 463 -16.30 16.81 -0.82
CA THR A 463 -15.28 16.41 -1.77
C THR A 463 -15.93 16.01 -3.09
N ARG A 464 -15.24 16.27 -4.18
CA ARG A 464 -15.62 15.89 -5.54
C ARG A 464 -14.52 15.01 -6.12
N LEU A 465 -14.90 13.88 -6.70
CA LEU A 465 -13.99 13.00 -7.41
C LEU A 465 -14.21 13.18 -8.91
N ILE A 466 -13.18 13.65 -9.61
CA ILE A 466 -13.19 13.87 -11.07
C ILE A 466 -12.33 12.78 -11.70
N VAL A 467 -12.93 11.98 -12.56
CA VAL A 467 -12.25 10.89 -13.27
C VAL A 467 -11.97 11.32 -14.70
N GLY A 468 -10.71 11.46 -15.01
CA GLY A 468 -10.22 11.75 -16.36
C GLY A 468 -9.70 10.50 -17.09
N SER A 469 -9.33 10.65 -18.35
CA SER A 469 -8.73 9.57 -19.16
C SER A 469 -7.36 9.16 -18.65
N ASP A 470 -6.56 10.10 -18.20
CA ASP A 470 -5.16 9.95 -17.78
C ASP A 470 -4.85 10.53 -16.38
N PHE A 471 -5.86 11.00 -15.67
CA PHE A 471 -5.75 11.51 -14.31
C PHE A 471 -6.97 11.17 -13.45
N ILE A 472 -6.80 11.26 -12.14
CA ILE A 472 -7.88 11.30 -11.15
C ILE A 472 -7.66 12.54 -10.29
N CYS A 473 -8.72 13.33 -10.10
CA CYS A 473 -8.65 14.51 -9.27
C CYS A 473 -9.60 14.39 -8.07
N ILE A 474 -9.07 14.64 -6.89
CA ILE A 474 -9.83 14.82 -5.66
C ILE A 474 -9.90 16.32 -5.39
N MET A 475 -11.09 16.89 -5.40
CA MET A 475 -11.32 18.30 -5.13
C MET A 475 -12.02 18.47 -3.80
N LYS A 476 -11.34 19.10 -2.85
CA LYS A 476 -11.92 19.54 -1.57
C LYS A 476 -12.66 20.86 -1.78
N LEU A 477 -13.91 20.92 -1.34
CA LEU A 477 -14.82 22.02 -1.63
C LEU A 477 -14.95 23.06 -0.49
N ASP A 478 -14.43 22.76 0.69
CA ASP A 478 -14.40 23.69 1.83
C ASP A 478 -13.02 24.35 2.00
N VAL A 479 -12.90 25.29 2.90
CA VAL A 479 -11.66 26.07 3.11
C VAL A 479 -10.61 25.24 3.87
N PRO A 480 -9.36 25.18 3.38
CA PRO A 480 -8.88 25.66 2.09
C PRO A 480 -9.35 24.76 0.95
N ALA A 481 -9.88 25.37 -0.12
CA ALA A 481 -10.24 24.59 -1.33
C ALA A 481 -8.94 24.14 -2.02
N VAL A 482 -8.84 22.84 -2.27
CA VAL A 482 -7.64 22.22 -2.83
C VAL A 482 -8.02 21.21 -3.89
N THR A 483 -7.31 21.24 -4.99
CA THR A 483 -7.39 20.24 -6.06
C THR A 483 -6.14 19.36 -6.02
N PHE A 484 -6.34 18.06 -5.89
CA PHE A 484 -5.31 17.05 -5.79
C PHE A 484 -5.41 16.11 -6.99
N SER A 485 -4.61 16.37 -8.03
CA SER A 485 -4.61 15.62 -9.29
C SER A 485 -3.51 14.57 -9.29
N ILE A 486 -3.87 13.32 -9.54
CA ILE A 486 -2.99 12.13 -9.58
C ILE A 486 -2.86 11.69 -11.03
N TYR A 487 -1.64 11.43 -11.51
CA TYR A 487 -1.36 11.02 -12.90
C TYR A 487 -0.72 9.63 -13.00
N HIS A 488 -0.28 9.06 -11.89
CA HIS A 488 0.36 7.74 -11.93
C HIS A 488 -0.62 6.66 -12.40
N PRO A 489 -0.35 5.91 -13.50
CA PRO A 489 -1.34 5.04 -14.15
C PRO A 489 -1.95 4.00 -13.22
N ARG A 490 -1.11 3.33 -12.37
CA ARG A 490 -1.60 2.32 -11.42
C ARG A 490 -2.45 2.92 -10.32
N MET A 491 -2.12 4.13 -9.83
CA MET A 491 -2.96 4.84 -8.85
C MET A 491 -4.28 5.27 -9.48
N CYS A 492 -4.25 5.81 -10.71
CA CYS A 492 -5.45 6.15 -11.45
C CYS A 492 -6.35 4.94 -11.69
N ASP A 493 -5.79 3.77 -12.04
CA ASP A 493 -6.56 2.54 -12.22
C ASP A 493 -7.26 2.09 -10.93
N VAL A 494 -6.54 2.11 -9.81
CA VAL A 494 -7.10 1.77 -8.48
C VAL A 494 -8.22 2.73 -8.09
N MET A 495 -7.99 4.02 -8.22
CA MET A 495 -8.98 5.04 -7.85
C MET A 495 -10.17 5.07 -8.82
N ARG A 496 -9.98 4.75 -10.10
CA ARG A 496 -11.07 4.59 -11.06
C ARG A 496 -11.96 3.42 -10.68
N LYS A 497 -11.39 2.27 -10.35
CA LYS A 497 -12.16 1.11 -9.85
C LYS A 497 -12.92 1.41 -8.57
N TYR A 498 -12.29 2.18 -7.67
CA TYR A 498 -12.95 2.67 -6.47
C TYR A 498 -14.15 3.56 -6.83
N ALA A 499 -13.98 4.54 -7.71
CA ALA A 499 -15.05 5.42 -8.19
C ALA A 499 -16.19 4.63 -8.86
N GLU A 500 -15.85 3.68 -9.74
CA GLU A 500 -16.81 2.82 -10.41
C GLU A 500 -17.62 1.97 -9.43
N SER A 501 -17.05 1.57 -8.29
CA SER A 501 -17.77 0.78 -7.29
C SER A 501 -19.02 1.50 -6.76
N PHE A 502 -18.97 2.83 -6.59
CA PHE A 502 -20.14 3.63 -6.19
C PHE A 502 -21.19 3.72 -7.28
N LEU A 503 -20.75 3.83 -8.55
CA LEU A 503 -21.68 3.91 -9.68
C LEU A 503 -22.44 2.59 -9.86
N TYR A 504 -21.77 1.47 -9.64
CA TYR A 504 -22.43 0.18 -9.69
C TYR A 504 -23.43 -0.05 -8.55
N GLU A 505 -23.14 0.50 -7.36
CA GLU A 505 -24.05 0.40 -6.21
C GLU A 505 -25.41 1.07 -6.49
N ILE A 506 -25.43 2.15 -7.29
CA ILE A 506 -26.67 2.87 -7.68
C ILE A 506 -27.22 2.41 -9.05
N GLY A 507 -26.68 1.35 -9.63
CA GLY A 507 -27.09 0.86 -10.95
C GLY A 507 -26.68 1.76 -12.13
N ALA A 508 -25.84 2.76 -11.91
CA ALA A 508 -25.32 3.63 -12.95
C ALA A 508 -24.13 2.98 -13.65
N LYS A 509 -23.98 3.31 -14.94
CA LYS A 509 -22.76 2.95 -15.71
C LYS A 509 -21.96 4.22 -15.95
N PRO A 510 -20.63 4.16 -15.76
CA PRO A 510 -19.73 5.27 -16.07
C PRO A 510 -19.76 5.67 -17.53
#